data_051c1c25d7ca8f270687d2e229c1a8c1
#
_entry.id   051c1c25d7ca8f270687d2e229c1a8c1
#
_cell.length_a   1.000
_cell.length_b   1.000
_cell.length_c   1.000
_cell.angle_alpha   90.00
_cell.angle_beta   90.00
_cell.angle_gamma   90.00
#
_symmetry.space_group_name_H-M   'P 1'
#
loop_
_entity.id
_entity.type
_entity.pdbx_description
1 polymer ?
#
loop_
_entity_poly.entity_id
_entity_poly.type
_entity_poly.pdbx_seq_one_letter_code
_entity_poly.pdbx_strand_id
1 'polypeptide(L)'
;ILIQGESGTQRRTLARAIHNFSRRHHYPFSVLHSPGSDLTEASLLRLLAETNHGTLVLSQVDRFPLSIQDLLVNVLTNVHGNFFSAPETRRFDVRIIAIADDNLYKKVEKGTFLRELFHLLSASELQTVPLRRRREDIPDLLNYFLLQFFHNTDMTCDRIFSEGLLRFLKEYAYPGNIHELYNLSC
;
A
#
# COMPACT_ATOMS: atom_id res chain seq x y z
N ILE A 1 -9.58 -1.04 -4.15
CA ILE A 1 -9.31 -0.09 -3.04
C ILE A 1 -8.04 0.67 -3.38
N LEU A 2 -8.07 2.00 -3.24
CA LEU A 2 -6.89 2.86 -3.36
C LEU A 2 -6.45 3.32 -1.97
N ILE A 3 -5.19 3.05 -1.60
CA ILE A 3 -4.58 3.52 -0.36
C ILE A 3 -3.60 4.62 -0.70
N GLN A 4 -3.86 5.84 -0.26
CA GLN A 4 -2.99 7.00 -0.47
C GLN A 4 -2.36 7.46 0.84
N GLY A 5 -1.21 8.14 0.75
CA GLY A 5 -0.55 8.78 1.87
C GLY A 5 0.96 8.90 1.68
N GLU A 6 1.60 9.54 2.63
CA GLU A 6 3.04 9.77 2.60
C GLU A 6 3.84 8.46 2.71
N SER A 7 5.07 8.50 2.22
CA SER A 7 6.01 7.39 2.40
C SER A 7 6.24 7.11 3.90
N GLY A 8 6.41 5.84 4.27
CA GLY A 8 6.64 5.45 5.66
C GLY A 8 5.40 5.37 6.56
N THR A 9 4.17 5.62 6.04
CA THR A 9 2.92 5.54 6.81
C THR A 9 2.35 4.12 6.91
N GLN A 10 3.12 3.09 6.52
CA GLN A 10 2.74 1.66 6.61
C GLN A 10 1.58 1.25 5.69
N ARG A 11 1.42 1.89 4.53
CA ARG A 11 0.36 1.58 3.55
C ARG A 11 0.33 0.10 3.14
N ARG A 12 1.51 -0.54 2.99
CA ARG A 12 1.61 -1.97 2.66
C ARG A 12 1.13 -2.85 3.81
N THR A 13 1.46 -2.49 5.05
CA THR A 13 0.98 -3.19 6.26
C THR A 13 -0.53 -3.10 6.35
N LEU A 14 -1.11 -1.92 6.04
CA LEU A 14 -2.56 -1.75 5.96
C LEU A 14 -3.19 -2.63 4.88
N ALA A 15 -2.58 -2.70 3.68
CA ALA A 15 -3.05 -3.59 2.62
C ALA A 15 -3.02 -5.07 3.04
N ARG A 16 -1.98 -5.50 3.75
CA ARG A 16 -1.88 -6.85 4.32
C ARG A 16 -2.95 -7.09 5.39
N ALA A 17 -3.19 -6.12 6.27
CA ALA A 17 -4.25 -6.22 7.27
C ALA A 17 -5.63 -6.35 6.62
N ILE A 18 -5.94 -5.53 5.60
CA ILE A 18 -7.18 -5.61 4.84
C ILE A 18 -7.37 -7.02 4.22
N HIS A 19 -6.31 -7.64 3.72
CA HIS A 19 -6.37 -9.01 3.22
C HIS A 19 -6.63 -10.00 4.36
N ASN A 20 -5.83 -9.96 5.43
CA ASN A 20 -5.91 -10.90 6.55
C ASN A 20 -7.27 -10.90 7.26
N PHE A 21 -7.92 -9.72 7.35
CA PHE A 21 -9.26 -9.59 7.95
C PHE A 21 -10.41 -9.73 6.94
N SER A 22 -10.11 -10.15 5.70
CA SER A 22 -11.13 -10.38 4.68
C SER A 22 -11.50 -11.87 4.57
N ARG A 23 -12.57 -12.15 3.81
CA ARG A 23 -12.94 -13.54 3.45
C ARG A 23 -11.89 -14.22 2.55
N ARG A 24 -10.88 -13.46 2.06
CA ARG A 24 -9.82 -13.94 1.18
C ARG A 24 -8.51 -14.27 1.91
N HIS A 25 -8.49 -14.23 3.24
CA HIS A 25 -7.26 -14.42 4.04
C HIS A 25 -6.55 -15.77 3.84
N HIS A 26 -7.26 -16.80 3.37
CA HIS A 26 -6.67 -18.11 3.03
C HIS A 26 -6.12 -18.20 1.60
N TYR A 27 -6.38 -17.18 0.76
CA TYR A 27 -5.97 -17.14 -0.62
C TYR A 27 -4.66 -16.36 -0.81
N PRO A 28 -4.00 -16.45 -1.98
CA PRO A 28 -2.74 -15.76 -2.21
C PRO A 28 -2.80 -14.24 -2.03
N PHE A 29 -1.71 -13.70 -1.48
CA PHE A 29 -1.47 -12.26 -1.39
C PHE A 29 -0.19 -11.93 -2.14
N SER A 30 -0.32 -11.33 -3.30
CA SER A 30 0.79 -10.96 -4.18
C SER A 30 0.99 -9.46 -4.22
N VAL A 31 2.23 -9.02 -4.42
CA VAL A 31 2.58 -7.60 -4.53
C VAL A 31 3.33 -7.35 -5.82
N LEU A 32 2.76 -6.54 -6.70
CA LEU A 32 3.42 -6.00 -7.86
C LEU A 32 4.04 -4.65 -7.46
N HIS A 33 5.36 -4.62 -7.40
CA HIS A 33 6.11 -3.36 -7.22
C HIS A 33 6.15 -2.58 -8.53
N SER A 34 6.46 -1.28 -8.44
CA SER A 34 6.65 -0.44 -9.64
C SER A 34 7.50 -1.22 -10.66
N PRO A 35 6.91 -1.66 -11.75
CA PRO A 35 7.63 -2.50 -12.70
C PRO A 35 8.66 -1.65 -13.44
N GLY A 36 9.83 -2.25 -13.69
CA GLY A 36 10.67 -1.80 -14.77
C GLY A 36 9.95 -1.95 -16.12
N SER A 37 10.65 -1.68 -17.19
CA SER A 37 10.14 -1.79 -18.58
C SER A 37 9.65 -3.19 -18.98
N ASP A 38 9.84 -4.19 -18.14
CA ASP A 38 9.72 -5.62 -18.51
C ASP A 38 8.35 -6.24 -18.16
N LEU A 39 7.42 -5.48 -17.56
CA LEU A 39 6.07 -5.98 -17.34
C LEU A 39 5.32 -6.09 -18.67
N THR A 40 5.00 -7.30 -19.07
CA THR A 40 4.19 -7.60 -20.25
C THR A 40 2.76 -7.98 -19.84
N GLU A 41 1.84 -7.92 -20.79
CA GLU A 41 0.47 -8.43 -20.59
C GLU A 41 0.46 -9.89 -20.13
N ALA A 42 1.29 -10.73 -20.76
CA ALA A 42 1.40 -12.14 -20.41
C ALA A 42 1.86 -12.36 -18.95
N SER A 43 2.84 -11.56 -18.49
CA SER A 43 3.32 -11.64 -17.09
C SER A 43 2.28 -11.12 -16.09
N LEU A 44 1.53 -10.08 -16.45
CA LEU A 44 0.43 -9.58 -15.62
C LEU A 44 -0.73 -10.58 -15.53
N LEU A 45 -1.13 -11.18 -16.66
CA LEU A 45 -2.14 -12.22 -16.70
C LEU A 45 -1.74 -13.47 -15.89
N ARG A 46 -0.45 -13.85 -15.97
CA ARG A 46 0.09 -14.92 -15.14
C ARG A 46 0.00 -14.59 -13.64
N LEU A 47 0.41 -13.37 -13.24
CA LEU A 47 0.32 -12.94 -11.86
C LEU A 47 -1.13 -12.91 -11.35
N LEU A 48 -2.08 -12.49 -12.18
CA LEU A 48 -3.51 -12.54 -11.86
C LEU A 48 -4.00 -13.99 -11.70
N ALA A 49 -3.54 -14.93 -12.55
CA ALA A 49 -3.86 -16.35 -12.44
C ALA A 49 -3.31 -16.95 -11.12
N GLU A 50 -2.06 -16.66 -10.78
CA GLU A 50 -1.42 -17.10 -9.55
C GLU A 50 -2.08 -16.50 -8.29
N THR A 51 -2.72 -15.33 -8.42
CA THR A 51 -3.39 -14.63 -7.31
C THR A 51 -4.91 -14.87 -7.33
N ASN A 52 -5.41 -15.78 -8.15
CA ASN A 52 -6.85 -16.02 -8.29
C ASN A 52 -7.52 -16.31 -6.93
N HIS A 53 -8.72 -15.75 -6.71
CA HIS A 53 -9.45 -15.67 -5.44
C HIS A 53 -8.75 -14.87 -4.33
N GLY A 54 -7.51 -14.45 -4.53
CA GLY A 54 -6.67 -13.74 -3.58
C GLY A 54 -6.74 -12.21 -3.68
N THR A 55 -5.62 -11.57 -3.30
CA THR A 55 -5.46 -10.11 -3.32
C THR A 55 -4.14 -9.75 -4.00
N LEU A 56 -4.22 -8.93 -5.04
CA LEU A 56 -3.06 -8.34 -5.70
C LEU A 56 -2.90 -6.88 -5.27
N VAL A 57 -1.74 -6.55 -4.72
CA VAL A 57 -1.36 -5.20 -4.34
C VAL A 57 -0.51 -4.58 -5.44
N LEU A 58 -0.95 -3.46 -6.00
CA LEU A 58 -0.18 -2.62 -6.92
C LEU A 58 0.56 -1.55 -6.11
N SER A 59 1.84 -1.75 -5.85
CA SER A 59 2.64 -0.86 -4.99
C SER A 59 3.26 0.27 -5.79
N GLN A 60 3.12 1.51 -5.32
CA GLN A 60 3.61 2.71 -6.00
C GLN A 60 3.02 2.86 -7.42
N VAL A 61 1.72 2.62 -7.56
CA VAL A 61 1.03 2.65 -8.86
C VAL A 61 1.19 4.00 -9.58
N ASP A 62 1.38 5.05 -8.83
CA ASP A 62 1.63 6.42 -9.29
C ASP A 62 2.98 6.61 -10.02
N ARG A 63 3.87 5.61 -9.97
CA ARG A 63 5.17 5.58 -10.64
C ARG A 63 5.18 4.65 -11.86
N PHE A 64 4.07 4.02 -12.18
CA PHE A 64 3.99 3.12 -13.33
C PHE A 64 4.08 3.93 -14.63
N PRO A 65 4.88 3.48 -15.62
CA PRO A 65 4.88 4.06 -16.97
C PRO A 65 3.47 4.06 -17.58
N LEU A 66 3.16 5.03 -18.43
CA LEU A 66 1.83 5.12 -19.09
C LEU A 66 1.47 3.85 -19.87
N SER A 67 2.44 3.18 -20.50
CA SER A 67 2.24 1.91 -21.19
C SER A 67 1.75 0.79 -20.26
N ILE A 68 2.26 0.77 -19.02
CA ILE A 68 1.83 -0.21 -18.01
C ILE A 68 0.47 0.19 -17.41
N GLN A 69 0.22 1.49 -17.26
CA GLN A 69 -1.10 1.96 -16.82
C GLN A 69 -2.19 1.59 -17.83
N ASP A 70 -1.91 1.74 -19.14
CA ASP A 70 -2.83 1.36 -20.23
C ASP A 70 -3.06 -0.16 -20.24
N LEU A 71 -2.01 -0.95 -20.09
CA LEU A 71 -2.10 -2.39 -19.91
C LEU A 71 -3.00 -2.78 -18.73
N LEU A 72 -2.84 -2.10 -17.59
CA LEU A 72 -3.68 -2.32 -16.41
C LEU A 72 -5.14 -1.97 -16.67
N VAL A 73 -5.42 -0.85 -17.35
CA VAL A 73 -6.79 -0.47 -17.75
C VAL A 73 -7.40 -1.60 -18.56
N ASN A 74 -6.73 -2.03 -19.63
CA ASN A 74 -7.23 -3.08 -20.52
C ASN A 74 -7.52 -4.39 -19.76
N VAL A 75 -6.57 -4.82 -18.92
CA VAL A 75 -6.72 -6.07 -18.15
C VAL A 75 -7.82 -5.94 -17.09
N LEU A 76 -7.84 -4.85 -16.30
CA LEU A 76 -8.82 -4.66 -15.23
C LEU A 76 -10.23 -4.47 -15.78
N THR A 77 -10.40 -3.80 -16.91
CA THR A 77 -11.71 -3.63 -17.58
C THR A 77 -12.22 -4.99 -18.06
N ASN A 78 -11.36 -5.82 -18.66
CA ASN A 78 -11.73 -7.15 -19.13
C ASN A 78 -12.01 -8.12 -17.97
N VAL A 79 -11.32 -8.00 -16.84
CA VAL A 79 -11.56 -8.83 -15.65
C VAL A 79 -12.87 -8.48 -14.95
N HIS A 80 -13.25 -7.18 -14.92
CA HIS A 80 -14.47 -6.71 -14.27
C HIS A 80 -15.65 -6.52 -15.24
N GLY A 81 -15.40 -6.50 -16.54
CA GLY A 81 -16.39 -6.21 -17.57
C GLY A 81 -17.14 -7.48 -18.04
N ASN A 82 -18.46 -7.50 -17.88
CA ASN A 82 -19.35 -8.38 -18.62
C ASN A 82 -19.42 -7.94 -20.09
N PHE A 83 -18.32 -8.00 -20.84
CA PHE A 83 -18.40 -7.66 -22.26
C PHE A 83 -18.73 -8.88 -23.10
N PHE A 84 -19.82 -8.77 -23.86
CA PHE A 84 -20.48 -9.77 -24.68
C PHE A 84 -19.68 -10.31 -25.87
N SER A 85 -18.35 -10.11 -25.93
CA SER A 85 -17.60 -10.34 -27.16
C SER A 85 -16.27 -11.07 -27.03
N ALA A 86 -15.92 -11.64 -25.88
CA ALA A 86 -14.68 -12.39 -25.77
C ALA A 86 -14.94 -13.90 -25.55
N PRO A 87 -14.36 -14.79 -26.38
CA PRO A 87 -14.49 -16.23 -26.19
C PRO A 87 -13.79 -16.61 -24.89
N GLU A 88 -14.50 -17.26 -23.96
CA GLU A 88 -14.00 -17.97 -22.76
C GLU A 88 -12.74 -17.39 -22.09
N THR A 89 -12.59 -16.07 -22.07
CA THR A 89 -11.44 -15.43 -21.46
C THR A 89 -11.48 -15.59 -19.95
N ARG A 90 -10.40 -16.12 -19.44
CA ARG A 90 -10.14 -16.45 -18.05
C ARG A 90 -10.67 -15.35 -17.12
N ARG A 91 -11.76 -15.63 -16.42
CA ARG A 91 -12.30 -14.75 -15.38
C ARG A 91 -11.43 -14.90 -14.14
N PHE A 92 -10.68 -13.89 -13.81
CA PHE A 92 -9.93 -13.86 -12.55
C PHE A 92 -10.78 -13.18 -11.47
N ASP A 93 -11.00 -13.85 -10.37
CA ASP A 93 -11.59 -13.26 -9.17
C ASP A 93 -10.49 -12.75 -8.25
N VAL A 94 -9.90 -11.59 -8.58
CA VAL A 94 -8.78 -11.00 -7.83
C VAL A 94 -9.20 -9.67 -7.23
N ARG A 95 -8.99 -9.51 -5.93
CA ARG A 95 -9.15 -8.21 -5.25
C ARG A 95 -7.92 -7.34 -5.51
N ILE A 96 -8.11 -6.17 -6.10
CA ILE A 96 -7.03 -5.21 -6.33
C ILE A 96 -6.97 -4.19 -5.18
N ILE A 97 -5.76 -3.98 -4.63
CA ILE A 97 -5.44 -2.89 -3.71
C ILE A 97 -4.30 -2.08 -4.34
N ALA A 98 -4.56 -0.84 -4.69
CA ALA A 98 -3.54 0.07 -5.22
C ALA A 98 -2.97 0.93 -4.09
N ILE A 99 -1.65 1.13 -4.09
CA ILE A 99 -0.94 2.01 -3.16
C ILE A 99 -0.28 3.11 -3.96
N ALA A 100 -0.59 4.36 -3.64
CA ALA A 100 -0.04 5.55 -4.26
C ALA A 100 0.49 6.53 -3.21
N ASP A 101 1.37 7.44 -3.61
CA ASP A 101 1.75 8.59 -2.80
C ASP A 101 0.58 9.57 -2.68
N ASP A 102 0.69 10.56 -1.79
CA ASP A 102 -0.34 11.59 -1.64
C ASP A 102 -0.65 12.27 -2.97
N ASN A 103 -1.95 12.49 -3.19
CA ASN A 103 -2.42 13.31 -4.29
C ASN A 103 -2.22 12.72 -5.71
N LEU A 104 -2.63 11.45 -5.89
CA LEU A 104 -2.66 10.80 -7.20
C LEU A 104 -3.47 11.62 -8.23
N TYR A 105 -4.52 12.32 -7.79
CA TYR A 105 -5.34 13.16 -8.66
C TYR A 105 -4.54 14.27 -9.34
N LYS A 106 -3.55 14.89 -8.67
CA LYS A 106 -2.66 15.86 -9.33
C LYS A 106 -1.84 15.27 -10.47
N LYS A 107 -1.53 13.97 -10.41
CA LYS A 107 -0.85 13.28 -11.50
C LYS A 107 -1.79 13.05 -12.70
N VAL A 108 -3.08 12.83 -12.42
CA VAL A 108 -4.12 12.78 -13.47
C VAL A 108 -4.24 14.13 -14.17
N GLU A 109 -4.29 15.24 -13.40
CA GLU A 109 -4.36 16.60 -13.98
C GLU A 109 -3.13 16.93 -14.83
N LYS A 110 -1.95 16.46 -14.43
CA LYS A 110 -0.69 16.63 -15.18
C LYS A 110 -0.53 15.66 -16.36
N GLY A 111 -1.47 14.74 -16.58
CA GLY A 111 -1.40 13.74 -17.65
C GLY A 111 -0.34 12.66 -17.44
N THR A 112 0.25 12.54 -16.24
CA THR A 112 1.24 11.50 -15.90
C THR A 112 0.60 10.25 -15.31
N PHE A 113 -0.70 10.30 -15.06
CA PHE A 113 -1.51 9.15 -14.63
C PHE A 113 -2.82 9.13 -15.40
N LEU A 114 -3.22 7.95 -15.92
CA LEU A 114 -4.42 7.80 -16.72
C LEU A 114 -5.67 7.98 -15.86
N ARG A 115 -6.56 8.86 -16.30
CA ARG A 115 -7.84 9.13 -15.62
C ARG A 115 -8.70 7.88 -15.50
N GLU A 116 -8.72 7.06 -16.53
CA GLU A 116 -9.48 5.82 -16.56
C GLU A 116 -8.97 4.84 -15.49
N LEU A 117 -7.64 4.65 -15.39
CA LEU A 117 -7.07 3.82 -14.34
C LEU A 117 -7.38 4.37 -12.95
N PHE A 118 -7.32 5.70 -12.76
CA PHE A 118 -7.70 6.32 -11.50
C PHE A 118 -9.13 5.95 -11.10
N HIS A 119 -10.09 6.07 -12.02
CA HIS A 119 -11.50 5.72 -11.74
C HIS A 119 -11.69 4.23 -11.41
N LEU A 120 -10.97 3.33 -12.07
CA LEU A 120 -11.03 1.90 -11.78
C LEU A 120 -10.48 1.56 -10.38
N LEU A 121 -9.45 2.28 -9.92
CA LEU A 121 -8.81 2.02 -8.64
C LEU A 121 -9.48 2.74 -7.45
N SER A 122 -10.10 3.90 -7.68
CA SER A 122 -10.65 4.80 -6.66
C SER A 122 -12.09 4.50 -6.22
N ALA A 123 -12.63 3.34 -6.59
CA ALA A 123 -13.97 2.92 -6.14
C ALA A 123 -14.13 2.92 -4.60
N SER A 124 -13.03 2.77 -3.86
CA SER A 124 -12.95 2.93 -2.40
C SER A 124 -11.57 3.48 -2.08
N GLU A 125 -11.52 4.61 -1.38
CA GLU A 125 -10.28 5.30 -1.03
C GLU A 125 -10.03 5.29 0.47
N LEU A 126 -8.78 5.07 0.84
CA LEU A 126 -8.27 5.14 2.21
C LEU A 126 -7.07 6.08 2.24
N GLN A 127 -7.11 7.07 3.12
CA GLN A 127 -6.00 7.97 3.36
C GLN A 127 -5.27 7.58 4.63
N THR A 128 -3.96 7.33 4.55
CA THR A 128 -3.15 7.10 5.75
C THR A 128 -2.72 8.41 6.38
N VAL A 129 -2.84 8.50 7.71
CA VAL A 129 -2.49 9.70 8.48
C VAL A 129 -0.97 9.72 8.74
N PRO A 130 -0.25 10.82 8.42
CA PRO A 130 1.18 10.94 8.73
C PRO A 130 1.41 11.01 10.24
N LEU A 131 2.57 10.52 10.71
CA LEU A 131 2.89 10.35 12.13
C LEU A 131 2.80 11.68 12.91
N ARG A 132 3.20 12.81 12.30
CA ARG A 132 3.09 14.15 12.93
C ARG A 132 1.64 14.58 13.25
N ARG A 133 0.62 13.93 12.68
CA ARG A 133 -0.80 14.17 12.97
C ARG A 133 -1.41 13.15 13.94
N ARG A 134 -0.62 12.15 14.36
CA ARG A 134 -1.00 11.14 15.36
C ARG A 134 0.13 10.91 16.36
N ARG A 135 0.61 12.01 16.94
CA ARG A 135 1.75 12.03 17.86
C ARG A 135 1.53 11.20 19.14
N GLU A 136 0.27 10.95 19.45
CA GLU A 136 -0.14 10.15 20.59
C GLU A 136 0.23 8.68 20.43
N ASP A 137 0.36 8.19 19.18
CA ASP A 137 0.76 6.82 18.88
C ASP A 137 2.28 6.59 19.06
N ILE A 138 3.08 7.65 19.17
CA ILE A 138 4.56 7.55 19.19
C ILE A 138 5.07 6.69 20.36
N PRO A 139 4.62 6.85 21.62
CA PRO A 139 5.08 5.99 22.72
C PRO A 139 4.76 4.52 22.51
N ASP A 140 3.56 4.20 22.01
CA ASP A 140 3.14 2.83 21.77
C ASP A 140 3.94 2.18 20.62
N LEU A 141 4.23 2.94 19.56
CA LEU A 141 5.08 2.50 18.47
C LEU A 141 6.52 2.26 18.94
N LEU A 142 7.07 3.15 19.77
CA LEU A 142 8.40 2.96 20.38
C LEU A 142 8.42 1.71 21.25
N ASN A 143 7.44 1.51 22.11
CA ASN A 143 7.33 0.30 22.94
C ASN A 143 7.27 -0.96 22.06
N TYR A 144 6.47 -0.95 21.00
CA TYR A 144 6.39 -2.05 20.06
C TYR A 144 7.74 -2.36 19.40
N PHE A 145 8.51 -1.35 18.98
CA PHE A 145 9.84 -1.56 18.38
C PHE A 145 10.85 -2.04 19.40
N LEU A 146 10.87 -1.47 20.60
CA LEU A 146 11.77 -1.92 21.68
C LEU A 146 11.54 -3.39 22.03
N LEU A 147 10.26 -3.83 22.11
CA LEU A 147 9.92 -5.24 22.34
C LEU A 147 10.45 -6.16 21.23
N GLN A 148 10.42 -5.71 19.98
CA GLN A 148 10.97 -6.49 18.86
C GLN A 148 12.50 -6.62 18.93
N PHE A 149 13.21 -5.58 19.36
CA PHE A 149 14.68 -5.58 19.46
C PHE A 149 15.20 -6.36 20.66
N PHE A 150 14.62 -6.12 21.82
CA PHE A 150 15.17 -6.63 23.06
C PHE A 150 14.56 -7.96 23.51
N HIS A 151 13.49 -8.41 22.87
CA HIS A 151 12.72 -9.61 23.25
C HIS A 151 12.35 -9.66 24.75
N ASN A 152 12.30 -8.48 25.40
CA ASN A 152 12.04 -8.32 26.83
C ASN A 152 10.81 -7.45 27.07
N THR A 153 9.80 -8.02 27.71
CA THR A 153 8.52 -7.36 27.97
C THR A 153 8.59 -6.24 29.01
N ASP A 154 9.68 -6.18 29.80
CA ASP A 154 9.85 -5.16 30.84
C ASP A 154 10.47 -3.85 30.33
N MET A 155 10.91 -3.85 29.07
CA MET A 155 11.49 -2.67 28.41
C MET A 155 10.40 -1.79 27.83
N THR A 156 10.10 -0.67 28.48
CA THR A 156 9.17 0.34 28.00
C THR A 156 9.91 1.66 27.69
N CYS A 157 9.37 2.47 26.80
CA CYS A 157 9.99 3.74 26.42
C CYS A 157 10.14 4.69 27.63
N ASP A 158 9.21 4.67 28.58
CA ASP A 158 9.26 5.52 29.80
C ASP A 158 10.40 5.13 30.74
N ARG A 159 10.90 3.88 30.66
CA ARG A 159 12.05 3.40 31.46
C ARG A 159 13.39 3.65 30.78
N ILE A 160 13.39 3.71 29.46
CA ILE A 160 14.61 3.83 28.65
C ILE A 160 14.90 5.27 28.29
N PHE A 161 13.88 6.06 27.97
CA PHE A 161 14.01 7.43 27.52
C PHE A 161 13.64 8.42 28.63
N SER A 162 14.41 9.51 28.75
CA SER A 162 14.07 10.60 29.65
C SER A 162 12.80 11.31 29.15
N GLU A 163 12.05 11.94 30.07
CA GLU A 163 10.85 12.73 29.73
C GLU A 163 11.15 13.81 28.69
N GLY A 164 12.33 14.46 28.77
CA GLY A 164 12.76 15.46 27.80
C GLY A 164 12.91 14.87 26.40
N LEU A 165 13.48 13.69 26.28
CA LEU A 165 13.64 12.99 25.00
C LEU A 165 12.29 12.55 24.44
N LEU A 166 11.40 12.02 25.27
CA LEU A 166 10.03 11.63 24.84
C LEU A 166 9.23 12.84 24.34
N ARG A 167 9.37 14.00 25.00
CA ARG A 167 8.76 15.25 24.53
C ARG A 167 9.32 15.65 23.17
N PHE A 168 10.63 15.66 23.00
CA PHE A 168 11.29 15.95 21.73
C PHE A 168 10.81 14.99 20.61
N LEU A 169 10.76 13.69 20.89
CA LEU A 169 10.29 12.70 19.93
C LEU A 169 8.83 12.92 19.54
N LYS A 170 7.96 13.37 20.46
CA LYS A 170 6.56 13.71 20.14
C LYS A 170 6.43 14.99 19.29
N GLU A 171 7.34 15.93 19.43
CA GLU A 171 7.30 17.21 18.69
C GLU A 171 7.95 17.12 17.31
N TYR A 172 8.81 16.14 17.09
CA TYR A 172 9.51 15.98 15.82
C TYR A 172 8.55 15.70 14.65
N ALA A 173 8.89 16.18 13.46
CA ALA A 173 7.98 16.19 12.30
C ALA A 173 7.88 14.84 11.57
N TYR A 174 8.85 13.96 11.72
CA TYR A 174 8.93 12.65 11.06
C TYR A 174 8.67 12.68 9.56
N PRO A 175 9.51 13.29 8.73
CA PRO A 175 9.34 13.27 7.28
C PRO A 175 9.31 11.86 6.69
N GLY A 176 10.00 10.90 7.30
CA GLY A 176 9.96 9.47 6.96
C GLY A 176 8.90 8.67 7.71
N ASN A 177 8.03 9.34 8.50
CA ASN A 177 6.93 8.73 9.25
C ASN A 177 7.37 7.58 10.18
N ILE A 178 6.62 6.49 10.23
CA ILE A 178 6.90 5.33 11.09
C ILE A 178 8.22 4.65 10.71
N HIS A 179 8.61 4.68 9.45
CA HIS A 179 9.86 4.09 9.02
C HIS A 179 11.08 4.84 9.62
N GLU A 180 11.00 6.16 9.70
CA GLU A 180 12.02 6.97 10.36
C GLU A 180 12.04 6.73 11.87
N LEU A 181 10.87 6.68 12.53
CA LEU A 181 10.76 6.36 13.95
C LEU A 181 11.38 4.99 14.25
N TYR A 182 11.13 3.99 13.42
CA TYR A 182 11.74 2.67 13.53
C TYR A 182 13.29 2.75 13.48
N ASN A 183 13.84 3.49 12.51
CA ASN A 183 15.29 3.65 12.39
C ASN A 183 15.92 4.40 13.57
N LEU A 184 15.18 5.30 14.20
CA LEU A 184 15.64 6.01 15.42
C LEU A 184 15.58 5.14 16.67
N SER A 185 14.82 4.05 16.66
CA SER A 185 14.68 3.12 17.78
C SER A 185 15.65 1.94 17.74
N CYS A 186 16.40 1.79 16.64
CA CYS A 186 17.49 0.80 16.49
C CYS A 186 18.81 1.36 16.99
#